data_a14eaedf1cb0bab94a4eb66685e92987
#
_entry.id   a14eaedf1cb0bab94a4eb66685e92987
#
_cell.length_a   1.000
_cell.length_b   1.000
_cell.length_c   1.000
_cell.angle_alpha   90.00
_cell.angle_beta   90.00
_cell.angle_gamma   90.00
#
_symmetry.space_group_name_H-M   'P 1'
#
loop_
_entity.id
_entity.type
_entity.pdbx_description
1 polymer ?
#
loop_
_entity_poly.entity_id
_entity_poly.type
_entity_poly.pdbx_seq_one_letter_code
_entity_poly.pdbx_strand_id
1 'polypeptide(L)'
;IMQTRLNNYVLPALGEYRIDKVNSIILQQIVNQWMINASQPLNGAYHRPKGKGKDFKIYFNIVERIFKHALSLGLVKDNPCVNVIVPKVRLESTEKKVKHLTAEQLKIFFEYIGALPKEKYTNELMTGLCRLLVASGLRIGEAVALSWSDIDFKTGSVSVSKTTLRAVIQSTPKTDKSNRIVLIDSKAV
;
A
#
# COMPACT_ATOMS: atom_id res chain seq x y z
N ILE A 1 -2.66 10.94 2.50
CA ILE A 1 -3.51 9.74 2.24
C ILE A 1 -4.70 9.68 3.19
N MET A 2 -4.52 9.86 4.51
CA MET A 2 -5.63 9.82 5.47
C MET A 2 -6.60 10.99 5.30
N GLN A 3 -6.09 12.22 5.14
CA GLN A 3 -6.89 13.43 4.87
C GLN A 3 -7.73 13.29 3.59
N THR A 4 -7.14 12.75 2.53
CA THR A 4 -7.85 12.50 1.26
C THR A 4 -9.01 11.51 1.45
N ARG A 5 -8.81 10.45 2.23
CA ARG A 5 -9.86 9.47 2.54
C ARG A 5 -10.97 10.07 3.39
N LEU A 6 -10.61 10.87 4.38
CA LEU A 6 -11.57 11.60 5.22
C LEU A 6 -12.44 12.49 4.35
N ASN A 7 -11.85 13.36 3.53
CA ASN A 7 -12.57 14.34 2.72
C ASN A 7 -13.42 13.69 1.60
N ASN A 8 -12.96 12.58 1.04
CA ASN A 8 -13.62 11.98 -0.12
C ASN A 8 -14.67 10.93 0.24
N TYR A 9 -14.61 10.32 1.43
CA TYR A 9 -15.47 9.18 1.76
C TYR A 9 -16.18 9.31 3.11
N VAL A 10 -15.53 9.86 4.13
CA VAL A 10 -16.11 9.93 5.47
C VAL A 10 -16.97 11.19 5.61
N LEU A 11 -16.44 12.37 5.28
CA LEU A 11 -17.19 13.62 5.38
C LEU A 11 -18.44 13.67 4.50
N PRO A 12 -18.45 13.17 3.26
CA PRO A 12 -19.69 13.13 2.48
C PRO A 12 -20.80 12.25 3.09
N ALA A 13 -20.42 11.29 3.94
CA ALA A 13 -21.40 10.38 4.57
C ALA A 13 -21.80 10.81 5.98
N LEU A 14 -20.92 11.47 6.72
CA LEU A 14 -21.10 11.75 8.15
C LEU A 14 -20.97 13.24 8.51
N GLY A 15 -20.44 14.07 7.62
CA GLY A 15 -20.06 15.44 7.96
C GLY A 15 -21.22 16.35 8.38
N GLU A 16 -22.44 16.04 7.97
CA GLU A 16 -23.65 16.81 8.34
C GLU A 16 -24.25 16.35 9.69
N TYR A 17 -23.80 15.22 10.22
CA TYR A 17 -24.29 14.72 11.49
C TYR A 17 -23.55 15.36 12.67
N ARG A 18 -24.27 15.77 13.69
CA ARG A 18 -23.67 16.09 14.99
C ARG A 18 -23.12 14.80 15.60
N ILE A 19 -21.91 14.84 16.14
CA ILE A 19 -21.19 13.67 16.63
C ILE A 19 -21.94 12.95 17.76
N ASP A 20 -22.67 13.73 18.61
CA ASP A 20 -23.46 13.20 19.72
C ASP A 20 -24.78 12.55 19.27
N LYS A 21 -25.15 12.70 18.00
CA LYS A 21 -26.38 12.12 17.41
C LYS A 21 -26.13 10.91 16.52
N VAL A 22 -24.88 10.62 16.23
CA VAL A 22 -24.52 9.43 15.46
C VAL A 22 -24.61 8.20 16.36
N ASN A 23 -25.40 7.23 15.95
CA ASN A 23 -25.57 5.95 16.62
C ASN A 23 -25.12 4.78 15.76
N SER A 24 -25.10 3.57 16.31
CA SER A 24 -24.67 2.36 15.60
C SER A 24 -25.55 2.00 14.41
N ILE A 25 -26.84 2.38 14.41
CA ILE A 25 -27.75 2.12 13.29
C ILE A 25 -27.34 2.99 12.09
N ILE A 26 -27.13 4.28 12.29
CA ILE A 26 -26.64 5.20 11.24
C ILE A 26 -25.32 4.70 10.68
N LEU A 27 -24.37 4.34 11.55
CA LEU A 27 -23.08 3.85 11.10
C LEU A 27 -23.21 2.53 10.31
N GLN A 28 -24.08 1.61 10.74
CA GLN A 28 -24.32 0.37 10.01
C GLN A 28 -24.90 0.62 8.61
N GLN A 29 -25.83 1.55 8.47
CA GLN A 29 -26.39 1.94 7.17
C GLN A 29 -25.30 2.50 6.23
N ILE A 30 -24.44 3.37 6.77
CA ILE A 30 -23.33 3.96 6.00
C ILE A 30 -22.32 2.88 5.58
N VAL A 31 -21.94 1.98 6.48
CA VAL A 31 -21.02 0.87 6.17
C VAL A 31 -21.62 -0.06 5.11
N ASN A 32 -22.92 -0.38 5.21
CA ASN A 32 -23.61 -1.18 4.21
C ASN A 32 -23.63 -0.48 2.84
N GLN A 33 -23.88 0.83 2.81
CA GLN A 33 -23.84 1.61 1.57
C GLN A 33 -22.43 1.66 0.97
N TRP A 34 -21.40 1.82 1.80
CA TRP A 34 -20.00 1.74 1.34
C TRP A 34 -19.67 0.37 0.77
N MET A 35 -20.16 -0.72 1.38
CA MET A 35 -20.00 -2.07 0.86
C MET A 35 -20.66 -2.24 -0.51
N ILE A 36 -21.90 -1.78 -0.67
CA ILE A 36 -22.61 -1.81 -1.95
C ILE A 36 -21.81 -1.06 -3.02
N ASN A 37 -21.35 0.16 -2.70
CA ASN A 37 -20.53 0.96 -3.61
C ASN A 37 -19.19 0.26 -3.95
N ALA A 38 -18.59 -0.46 -3.01
CA ALA A 38 -17.37 -1.21 -3.23
C ALA A 38 -17.56 -2.42 -4.15
N SER A 39 -18.74 -3.03 -4.12
CA SER A 39 -19.08 -4.21 -4.92
C SER A 39 -19.45 -3.87 -6.37
N GLN A 40 -19.77 -2.60 -6.68
CA GLN A 40 -20.12 -2.19 -8.04
C GLN A 40 -18.91 -2.29 -8.99
N PRO A 41 -19.07 -2.79 -10.22
CA PRO A 41 -18.03 -2.80 -11.23
C PRO A 41 -17.62 -1.38 -11.62
N LEU A 42 -16.39 -1.22 -12.13
CA LEU A 42 -15.86 0.08 -12.55
C LEU A 42 -16.42 0.58 -13.91
N ASN A 43 -17.14 -0.28 -14.65
CA ASN A 43 -17.72 0.01 -15.96
C ASN A 43 -16.79 0.80 -16.90
N GLY A 44 -15.52 0.35 -16.99
CA GLY A 44 -14.49 0.98 -17.82
C GLY A 44 -13.84 2.25 -17.25
N ALA A 45 -14.31 2.77 -16.12
CA ALA A 45 -13.68 3.92 -15.50
C ALA A 45 -12.37 3.52 -14.78
N TYR A 46 -11.30 4.28 -14.99
CA TYR A 46 -10.01 4.04 -14.34
C TYR A 46 -10.05 4.29 -12.82
N HIS A 47 -10.87 5.24 -12.38
CA HIS A 47 -11.07 5.60 -10.98
C HIS A 47 -12.54 5.54 -10.57
N ARG A 48 -12.78 5.13 -9.33
CA ARG A 48 -14.12 5.18 -8.76
C ARG A 48 -14.53 6.63 -8.48
N PRO A 49 -15.80 6.99 -8.71
CA PRO A 49 -16.31 8.30 -8.32
C PRO A 49 -16.08 8.60 -6.84
N LYS A 50 -16.03 9.88 -6.49
CA LYS A 50 -15.94 10.35 -5.11
C LYS A 50 -17.08 9.74 -4.28
N GLY A 51 -16.77 9.26 -3.08
CA GLY A 51 -17.72 8.54 -2.22
C GLY A 51 -17.90 7.05 -2.51
N LYS A 52 -17.39 6.52 -3.62
CA LYS A 52 -17.59 5.11 -4.05
C LYS A 52 -16.31 4.27 -4.01
N GLY A 53 -15.47 4.44 -3.01
CA GLY A 53 -14.20 3.71 -2.87
C GLY A 53 -14.36 2.25 -2.45
N LYS A 54 -13.34 1.43 -2.75
CA LYS A 54 -13.27 0.01 -2.35
C LYS A 54 -12.91 -0.20 -0.88
N ASP A 55 -12.16 0.72 -0.31
CA ASP A 55 -11.47 0.54 0.97
C ASP A 55 -12.35 0.93 2.17
N PHE A 56 -13.65 0.59 2.14
CA PHE A 56 -14.60 1.03 3.15
C PHE A 56 -14.22 0.61 4.58
N LYS A 57 -13.50 -0.51 4.74
CA LYS A 57 -12.95 -0.89 6.04
C LYS A 57 -11.95 0.15 6.58
N ILE A 58 -11.17 0.76 5.70
CA ILE A 58 -10.24 1.83 6.11
C ILE A 58 -11.02 3.10 6.46
N TYR A 59 -12.12 3.40 5.75
CA TYR A 59 -12.97 4.54 6.07
C TYR A 59 -13.61 4.37 7.44
N PHE A 60 -14.12 3.16 7.72
CA PHE A 60 -14.67 2.84 9.04
C PHE A 60 -13.62 2.94 10.15
N ASN A 61 -12.39 2.50 9.94
CA ASN A 61 -11.30 2.67 10.91
C ASN A 61 -11.01 4.15 11.21
N ILE A 62 -11.19 5.05 10.23
CA ILE A 62 -11.07 6.49 10.47
C ILE A 62 -12.19 6.98 11.39
N VAL A 63 -13.43 6.55 11.13
CA VAL A 63 -14.61 6.87 11.95
C VAL A 63 -14.40 6.36 13.39
N GLU A 64 -13.96 5.12 13.54
CA GLU A 64 -13.67 4.52 14.84
C GLU A 64 -12.64 5.34 15.65
N ARG A 65 -11.60 5.83 14.99
CA ARG A 65 -10.58 6.68 15.64
C ARG A 65 -11.15 8.04 16.06
N ILE A 66 -12.05 8.62 15.25
CA ILE A 66 -12.74 9.88 15.59
C ILE A 66 -13.60 9.65 16.83
N PHE A 67 -14.41 8.60 16.88
CA PHE A 67 -15.26 8.33 18.03
C PHE A 67 -14.48 7.93 19.28
N LYS A 68 -13.37 7.20 19.17
CA LYS A 68 -12.46 6.95 20.29
C LYS A 68 -11.92 8.26 20.88
N HIS A 69 -11.55 9.19 20.01
CA HIS A 69 -11.08 10.51 20.46
C HIS A 69 -12.21 11.35 21.05
N ALA A 70 -13.40 11.37 20.42
CA ALA A 70 -14.57 12.07 20.95
C ALA A 70 -14.98 11.55 22.34
N LEU A 71 -14.89 10.24 22.55
CA LEU A 71 -15.15 9.61 23.84
C LEU A 71 -14.13 10.06 24.91
N SER A 72 -12.83 10.12 24.55
CA SER A 72 -11.78 10.58 25.47
C SER A 72 -11.93 12.06 25.86
N LEU A 73 -12.59 12.86 25.01
CA LEU A 73 -12.91 14.27 25.28
C LEU A 73 -14.27 14.48 25.97
N GLY A 74 -15.03 13.41 26.24
CA GLY A 74 -16.36 13.51 26.84
C GLY A 74 -17.43 14.09 25.90
N LEU A 75 -17.18 14.17 24.59
CA LEU A 75 -18.12 14.69 23.59
C LEU A 75 -19.24 13.69 23.28
N VAL A 76 -19.01 12.43 23.51
CA VAL A 76 -19.99 11.35 23.40
C VAL A 76 -19.93 10.47 24.64
N LYS A 77 -21.06 9.85 25.01
CA LYS A 77 -21.15 8.96 26.17
C LYS A 77 -20.60 7.57 25.86
N ASP A 78 -20.84 7.09 24.66
CA ASP A 78 -20.49 5.74 24.18
C ASP A 78 -19.85 5.83 22.80
N ASN A 79 -19.07 4.78 22.46
CA ASN A 79 -18.55 4.64 21.11
C ASN A 79 -19.52 3.82 20.24
N PRO A 80 -20.25 4.44 19.31
CA PRO A 80 -21.25 3.75 18.50
C PRO A 80 -20.65 2.75 17.50
N CYS A 81 -19.32 2.78 17.30
CA CYS A 81 -18.65 1.86 16.38
C CYS A 81 -18.55 0.43 16.90
N VAL A 82 -18.66 0.21 18.24
CA VAL A 82 -18.45 -1.09 18.88
C VAL A 82 -19.43 -2.15 18.35
N ASN A 83 -20.69 -1.76 18.11
CA ASN A 83 -21.75 -2.66 17.65
C ASN A 83 -21.94 -2.69 16.13
N VAL A 84 -21.05 -2.06 15.37
CA VAL A 84 -21.13 -2.04 13.89
C VAL A 84 -20.42 -3.26 13.32
N ILE A 85 -21.15 -4.01 12.51
CA ILE A 85 -20.61 -5.15 11.78
C ILE A 85 -20.06 -4.67 10.45
N VAL A 86 -18.75 -4.77 10.27
CA VAL A 86 -18.10 -4.46 9.00
C VAL A 86 -18.08 -5.70 8.10
N PRO A 87 -18.89 -5.74 7.03
CA PRO A 87 -18.99 -6.91 6.17
C PRO A 87 -17.65 -7.26 5.52
N LYS A 88 -17.39 -8.56 5.36
CA LYS A 88 -16.31 -9.03 4.48
C LYS A 88 -16.86 -9.09 3.07
N VAL A 89 -16.46 -8.16 2.20
CA VAL A 89 -16.73 -8.31 0.77
C VAL A 89 -15.90 -9.50 0.30
N ARG A 90 -16.56 -10.62 0.04
CA ARG A 90 -16.03 -11.60 -0.89
C ARG A 90 -16.22 -10.98 -2.27
N LEU A 91 -15.25 -10.21 -2.73
CA LEU A 91 -15.11 -10.03 -4.17
C LEU A 91 -15.00 -11.46 -4.69
N GLU A 92 -15.93 -11.86 -5.57
CA GLU A 92 -15.76 -13.10 -6.30
C GLU A 92 -14.30 -13.14 -6.71
N SER A 93 -13.61 -14.14 -6.24
CA SER A 93 -12.21 -14.30 -6.53
C SER A 93 -12.13 -14.58 -8.03
N THR A 94 -12.08 -13.56 -8.85
CA THR A 94 -11.26 -13.69 -10.03
C THR A 94 -9.96 -14.23 -9.45
N GLU A 95 -9.66 -15.49 -9.76
CA GLU A 95 -8.44 -16.16 -9.33
C GLU A 95 -7.36 -15.12 -9.24
N LYS A 96 -6.78 -14.94 -8.06
CA LYS A 96 -5.66 -14.02 -7.91
C LYS A 96 -4.56 -14.58 -8.78
N LYS A 97 -4.62 -14.29 -10.08
CA LYS A 97 -3.52 -14.60 -10.97
C LYS A 97 -2.32 -13.92 -10.34
N VAL A 98 -1.48 -14.75 -9.75
CA VAL A 98 -0.22 -14.27 -9.19
C VAL A 98 0.50 -13.60 -10.34
N LYS A 99 0.59 -12.28 -10.26
CA LYS A 99 1.23 -11.49 -11.31
C LYS A 99 2.74 -11.62 -11.15
N HIS A 100 3.29 -12.67 -11.65
CA HIS A 100 4.74 -12.86 -11.77
C HIS A 100 5.08 -13.05 -13.26
N LEU A 101 6.27 -12.69 -13.63
CA LEU A 101 6.82 -12.96 -14.95
C LEU A 101 7.33 -14.39 -14.97
N THR A 102 7.08 -15.12 -16.06
CA THR A 102 7.76 -16.39 -16.33
C THR A 102 9.23 -16.12 -16.68
N ALA A 103 10.06 -17.18 -16.70
CA ALA A 103 11.47 -17.04 -17.06
C ALA A 103 11.63 -16.47 -18.49
N GLU A 104 10.78 -16.90 -19.43
CA GLU A 104 10.77 -16.40 -20.81
C GLU A 104 10.36 -14.92 -20.88
N GLN A 105 9.33 -14.55 -20.14
CA GLN A 105 8.87 -13.15 -20.06
C GLN A 105 9.92 -12.26 -19.41
N LEU A 106 10.62 -12.77 -18.40
CA LEU A 106 11.71 -12.05 -17.76
C LEU A 106 12.89 -11.82 -18.69
N LYS A 107 13.22 -12.82 -19.52
CA LYS A 107 14.24 -12.70 -20.56
C LYS A 107 13.89 -11.60 -21.56
N ILE A 108 12.68 -11.64 -22.11
CA ILE A 108 12.17 -10.62 -23.04
C ILE A 108 12.21 -9.23 -22.38
N PHE A 109 11.80 -9.13 -21.12
CA PHE A 109 11.85 -7.88 -20.38
C PHE A 109 13.27 -7.32 -20.27
N PHE A 110 14.26 -8.15 -19.93
CA PHE A 110 15.66 -7.71 -19.85
C PHE A 110 16.28 -7.38 -21.19
N GLU A 111 15.93 -8.08 -22.25
CA GLU A 111 16.33 -7.74 -23.61
C GLU A 111 15.80 -6.36 -24.02
N TYR A 112 14.52 -6.08 -23.73
CA TYR A 112 13.90 -4.80 -24.02
C TYR A 112 14.54 -3.64 -23.25
N ILE A 113 14.67 -3.75 -21.92
CA ILE A 113 15.26 -2.66 -21.12
C ILE A 113 16.76 -2.47 -21.41
N GLY A 114 17.47 -3.54 -21.80
CA GLY A 114 18.88 -3.48 -22.21
C GLY A 114 19.08 -2.82 -23.56
N ALA A 115 18.08 -2.82 -24.41
CA ALA A 115 18.08 -2.15 -25.74
C ALA A 115 17.70 -0.67 -25.67
N LEU A 116 17.27 -0.17 -24.51
CA LEU A 116 16.94 1.24 -24.35
C LEU A 116 18.19 2.13 -24.54
N PRO A 117 18.03 3.35 -25.11
CA PRO A 117 19.16 4.27 -25.33
C PRO A 117 19.90 4.58 -24.03
N LYS A 118 21.21 4.25 -23.98
CA LYS A 118 22.06 4.45 -22.80
C LYS A 118 22.42 5.91 -22.55
N GLU A 119 22.26 6.76 -23.52
CA GLU A 119 22.50 8.22 -23.42
C GLU A 119 21.64 8.89 -22.35
N LYS A 120 20.52 8.27 -21.97
CA LYS A 120 19.73 8.70 -20.83
C LYS A 120 20.17 7.94 -19.59
N TYR A 121 20.91 8.60 -18.72
CA TYR A 121 21.31 8.08 -17.39
C TYR A 121 20.16 7.35 -16.65
N THR A 122 18.93 7.84 -16.79
CA THR A 122 17.73 7.20 -16.21
C THR A 122 17.48 5.78 -16.71
N ASN A 123 17.79 5.47 -17.97
CA ASN A 123 17.59 4.14 -18.54
C ASN A 123 18.63 3.15 -17.99
N GLU A 124 19.86 3.58 -17.84
CA GLU A 124 20.93 2.78 -17.25
C GLU A 124 20.66 2.46 -15.79
N LEU A 125 20.29 3.48 -15.02
CA LEU A 125 19.91 3.35 -13.62
C LEU A 125 18.70 2.41 -13.43
N MET A 126 17.67 2.55 -14.28
CA MET A 126 16.48 1.68 -14.25
C MET A 126 16.83 0.23 -14.59
N THR A 127 17.69 0.02 -15.58
CA THR A 127 18.14 -1.33 -15.95
C THR A 127 18.89 -2.00 -14.80
N GLY A 128 19.82 -1.29 -14.17
CA GLY A 128 20.56 -1.76 -12.99
C GLY A 128 19.64 -2.05 -11.81
N LEU A 129 18.69 -1.14 -11.52
CA LEU A 129 17.73 -1.32 -10.46
C LEU A 129 16.82 -2.55 -10.69
N CYS A 130 16.32 -2.74 -11.91
CA CYS A 130 15.49 -3.90 -12.24
C CYS A 130 16.27 -5.22 -12.07
N ARG A 131 17.54 -5.26 -12.52
CA ARG A 131 18.40 -6.43 -12.30
C ARG A 131 18.61 -6.71 -10.83
N LEU A 132 18.95 -5.69 -10.06
CA LEU A 132 19.14 -5.81 -8.60
C LEU A 132 17.88 -6.35 -7.92
N LEU A 133 16.70 -5.80 -8.24
CA LEU A 133 15.43 -6.23 -7.65
C LEU A 133 15.10 -7.69 -7.96
N VAL A 134 15.33 -8.12 -9.19
CA VAL A 134 15.07 -9.52 -9.60
C VAL A 134 16.05 -10.47 -8.93
N ALA A 135 17.34 -10.11 -8.88
CA ALA A 135 18.37 -10.95 -8.30
C ALA A 135 18.27 -11.09 -6.77
N SER A 136 17.82 -10.02 -6.09
CA SER A 136 17.85 -9.94 -4.63
C SER A 136 16.50 -10.14 -3.95
N GLY A 137 15.41 -9.95 -4.67
CA GLY A 137 14.05 -9.91 -4.07
C GLY A 137 13.85 -8.77 -3.07
N LEU A 138 14.65 -7.72 -3.13
CA LEU A 138 14.52 -6.53 -2.29
C LEU A 138 13.24 -5.77 -2.60
N ARG A 139 12.68 -5.10 -1.57
CA ARG A 139 11.65 -4.09 -1.83
C ARG A 139 12.29 -2.88 -2.49
N ILE A 140 11.54 -2.18 -3.35
CA ILE A 140 12.05 -0.99 -4.05
C ILE A 140 12.64 0.05 -3.07
N GLY A 141 12.02 0.29 -1.92
CA GLY A 141 12.52 1.22 -0.91
C GLY A 141 13.81 0.77 -0.24
N GLU A 142 14.04 -0.54 -0.11
CA GLU A 142 15.28 -1.13 0.40
C GLU A 142 16.39 -0.98 -0.64
N ALA A 143 16.13 -1.35 -1.89
CA ALA A 143 17.09 -1.25 -2.98
C ALA A 143 17.58 0.19 -3.22
N VAL A 144 16.67 1.16 -3.20
CA VAL A 144 17.01 2.59 -3.37
C VAL A 144 17.77 3.17 -2.16
N ALA A 145 17.66 2.56 -0.98
CA ALA A 145 18.37 2.98 0.23
C ALA A 145 19.76 2.40 0.36
N LEU A 146 20.18 1.47 -0.52
CA LEU A 146 21.50 0.85 -0.46
C LEU A 146 22.63 1.85 -0.69
N SER A 147 23.68 1.66 0.05
CA SER A 147 24.99 2.32 -0.12
C SER A 147 26.04 1.27 -0.52
N TRP A 148 27.13 1.68 -1.12
CA TRP A 148 28.23 0.78 -1.48
C TRP A 148 28.76 0.00 -0.27
N SER A 149 28.74 0.60 0.92
CA SER A 149 29.13 -0.06 2.18
C SER A 149 28.20 -1.19 2.62
N ASP A 150 27.00 -1.30 2.05
CA ASP A 150 26.07 -2.36 2.36
C ASP A 150 26.30 -3.62 1.49
N ILE A 151 27.21 -3.54 0.51
CA ILE A 151 27.48 -4.60 -0.47
C ILE A 151 28.88 -5.15 -0.28
N ASP A 152 28.99 -6.44 -0.06
CA ASP A 152 30.25 -7.16 -0.11
C ASP A 152 30.38 -7.87 -1.47
N PHE A 153 31.19 -7.31 -2.35
CA PHE A 153 31.43 -7.86 -3.69
C PHE A 153 32.22 -9.17 -3.70
N LYS A 154 32.96 -9.51 -2.60
CA LYS A 154 33.70 -10.77 -2.51
C LYS A 154 32.77 -11.94 -2.25
N THR A 155 31.80 -11.73 -1.41
CA THR A 155 30.83 -12.78 -1.03
C THR A 155 29.52 -12.69 -1.80
N GLY A 156 29.27 -11.62 -2.56
CA GLY A 156 27.99 -11.34 -3.20
C GLY A 156 26.87 -11.08 -2.18
N SER A 157 27.20 -10.60 -0.98
CA SER A 157 26.23 -10.36 0.07
C SER A 157 25.81 -8.91 0.16
N VAL A 158 24.52 -8.67 0.44
CA VAL A 158 23.93 -7.35 0.63
C VAL A 158 23.27 -7.27 2.00
N SER A 159 23.72 -6.32 2.81
CA SER A 159 23.13 -6.03 4.12
C SER A 159 21.95 -5.10 3.98
N VAL A 160 20.76 -5.58 4.33
CA VAL A 160 19.51 -4.82 4.24
C VAL A 160 19.12 -4.34 5.63
N SER A 161 19.37 -3.08 5.91
CA SER A 161 19.07 -2.44 7.22
C SER A 161 18.34 -1.11 7.08
N LYS A 162 18.17 -0.61 5.85
CA LYS A 162 17.63 0.72 5.55
C LYS A 162 16.49 0.62 4.56
N THR A 163 15.63 1.63 4.55
CA THR A 163 14.58 1.79 3.53
C THR A 163 14.35 3.26 3.24
N THR A 164 13.96 3.58 2.03
CA THR A 164 13.57 4.94 1.65
C THR A 164 12.06 5.08 1.72
N LEU A 165 11.60 6.13 2.39
CA LEU A 165 10.20 6.54 2.40
C LEU A 165 10.10 8.03 2.02
N ARG A 166 9.41 8.35 0.92
CA ARG A 166 9.27 9.72 0.41
C ARG A 166 10.61 10.45 0.23
N ALA A 167 11.57 9.79 -0.39
CA ALA A 167 12.94 10.26 -0.62
C ALA A 167 13.78 10.51 0.65
N VAL A 168 13.32 10.06 1.82
CA VAL A 168 14.09 10.12 3.07
C VAL A 168 14.56 8.71 3.43
N ILE A 169 15.85 8.54 3.63
CA ILE A 169 16.45 7.27 4.11
C ILE A 169 16.11 7.12 5.58
N GLN A 170 15.48 6.01 5.93
CA GLN A 170 15.17 5.62 7.30
C GLN A 170 16.05 4.44 7.69
N SER A 171 16.86 4.62 8.72
CA SER A 171 17.72 3.58 9.30
C SER A 171 17.00 2.66 10.28
N THR A 172 15.75 2.99 10.63
CA THR A 172 14.98 2.17 11.58
C THR A 172 13.99 1.30 10.80
N PRO A 173 14.22 -0.01 10.68
CA PRO A 173 13.25 -0.92 10.10
C PRO A 173 12.00 -0.98 10.98
N LYS A 174 10.83 -1.21 10.38
CA LYS A 174 9.55 -1.34 11.09
C LYS A 174 9.52 -2.46 12.12
N THR A 175 10.43 -3.42 12.02
CA THR A 175 10.59 -4.57 12.95
C THR A 175 12.03 -5.03 12.93
N ASP A 176 12.55 -5.58 14.03
CA ASP A 176 13.89 -6.15 14.14
C ASP A 176 14.19 -7.25 13.11
N LYS A 177 13.13 -7.96 12.65
CA LYS A 177 13.19 -8.96 11.59
C LYS A 177 13.43 -8.40 10.18
N SER A 178 13.49 -7.08 10.02
CA SER A 178 13.73 -6.44 8.73
C SER A 178 15.22 -6.35 8.38
N ASN A 179 16.11 -6.48 9.38
CA ASN A 179 17.54 -6.56 9.15
C ASN A 179 17.88 -7.98 8.67
N ARG A 180 18.43 -8.07 7.48
CA ARG A 180 18.80 -9.35 6.88
C ARG A 180 19.97 -9.20 5.90
N ILE A 181 20.66 -10.29 5.67
CA ILE A 181 21.64 -10.41 4.60
C ILE A 181 21.01 -11.19 3.44
N VAL A 182 21.14 -10.68 2.24
CA VAL A 182 20.68 -11.31 1.00
C VAL A 182 21.91 -11.67 0.17
N LEU A 183 22.01 -12.90 -0.29
CA LEU A 183 23.04 -13.32 -1.23
C LEU A 183 22.54 -13.07 -2.64
N ILE A 184 23.34 -12.46 -3.48
CA ILE A 184 23.07 -12.21 -4.89
C ILE A 184 24.03 -13.08 -5.70
N ASP A 185 23.51 -13.81 -6.66
CA ASP A 185 24.34 -14.62 -7.59
C ASP A 185 25.26 -13.67 -8.38
N SER A 186 26.53 -14.03 -8.47
CA SER A 186 27.57 -13.29 -9.23
C SER A 186 27.23 -13.08 -10.70
N LYS A 187 26.32 -13.87 -11.26
CA LYS A 187 25.79 -13.70 -12.63
C LYS A 187 24.73 -12.59 -12.75
N ALA A 188 24.26 -12.06 -11.62
CA ALA A 188 23.19 -11.06 -11.58
C ALA A 188 23.74 -9.63 -11.33
N VAL A 189 25.01 -9.50 -11.01
CA VAL A 189 25.80 -8.28 -10.87
C VAL A 189 26.69 -8.14 -12.08
#